data_0f95e73241b3e9c29e8d66f6879bd27b
#
_entry.id   0f95e73241b3e9c29e8d66f6879bd27b
#
_cell.length_a   1.000
_cell.length_b   1.000
_cell.length_c   1.000
_cell.angle_alpha   90.00
_cell.angle_beta   90.00
_cell.angle_gamma   90.00
#
_symmetry.space_group_name_H-M   'P 1'
#
loop_
_entity.id
_entity.type
_entity.pdbx_description
1 polymer ?
#
loop_
_entity_poly.entity_id
_entity_poly.type
_entity_poly.pdbx_seq_one_letter_code
_entity_poly.pdbx_strand_id
1 'polypeptide(L)'
;MKKLVLCSLLALGAGGLFAADAAPTAADVQTNLNVVWTLLGGILVFVMQAGFALVETGFTRAKNAANIMMKNLMDFAFGSIVFYFIGAALMFGASKLGGALGWGGICMPSVFAGEGTWDWTFFFFQTMFAATAATIVSGAVAERIQFRSYLIYTALVSAFVYPVTGHWMWGGLHGADSVGWIEALGFHDFAGSTVVHSVGGWLALAGAMMLGPRIGKYRHDGKANPIPGHSLVLGTLGVFLL
;
A
#
# COMPACT_ATOMS: atom_id res chain seq x y z
N MET A 1 4.73 2.52 55.18
CA MET A 1 4.64 1.82 53.91
C MET A 1 4.54 2.75 52.69
N LYS A 2 3.72 3.80 52.67
CA LYS A 2 3.60 4.70 51.48
C LYS A 2 4.89 5.48 51.13
N LYS A 3 5.75 5.81 52.09
CA LYS A 3 7.02 6.50 51.84
C LYS A 3 8.12 5.58 51.25
N LEU A 4 8.11 4.29 51.52
CA LEU A 4 9.04 3.32 50.92
C LEU A 4 8.74 3.04 49.45
N VAL A 5 7.46 3.01 49.08
CA VAL A 5 7.03 2.77 47.69
C VAL A 5 7.39 3.98 46.78
N LEU A 6 7.28 5.21 47.35
CA LEU A 6 7.65 6.42 46.60
C LEU A 6 9.16 6.53 46.35
N CYS A 7 10.00 6.10 47.33
CA CYS A 7 11.45 6.07 47.15
C CYS A 7 11.91 5.00 46.16
N SER A 8 11.23 3.84 46.08
CA SER A 8 11.54 2.80 45.11
C SER A 8 11.15 3.18 43.68
N LEU A 9 10.05 3.92 43.50
CA LEU A 9 9.64 4.44 42.20
C LEU A 9 10.56 5.58 41.70
N LEU A 10 11.08 6.38 42.60
CA LEU A 10 12.09 7.44 42.27
C LEU A 10 13.47 6.84 41.98
N ALA A 11 13.85 5.74 42.62
CA ALA A 11 15.10 5.05 42.34
C ALA A 11 15.08 4.29 40.99
N LEU A 12 13.93 3.76 40.58
CA LEU A 12 13.75 3.16 39.26
C LEU A 12 13.72 4.21 38.11
N GLY A 13 13.26 5.42 38.40
CA GLY A 13 13.28 6.53 37.44
C GLY A 13 14.64 7.20 37.27
N ALA A 14 15.51 7.16 38.31
CA ALA A 14 16.81 7.82 38.28
C ALA A 14 17.91 6.96 37.62
N GLY A 15 17.74 5.63 37.58
CA GLY A 15 18.72 4.73 36.97
C GLY A 15 18.71 4.74 35.42
N GLY A 16 17.62 5.23 34.82
CA GLY A 16 17.51 5.35 33.35
C GLY A 16 18.00 6.68 32.77
N LEU A 17 18.33 7.67 33.60
CA LEU A 17 18.69 9.02 33.17
C LEU A 17 20.18 9.29 32.95
N PHE A 18 21.04 8.32 33.20
CA PHE A 18 22.52 8.49 33.10
C PHE A 18 23.25 7.33 32.42
N ALA A 19 22.59 6.46 31.69
CA ALA A 19 23.30 5.66 30.71
C ALA A 19 23.66 6.65 29.58
N ALA A 20 24.92 7.08 29.57
CA ALA A 20 25.50 7.75 28.41
C ALA A 20 25.37 6.77 27.24
N ASP A 21 24.43 7.02 26.33
CA ASP A 21 24.31 6.24 25.12
C ASP A 21 25.68 6.26 24.43
N ALA A 22 26.21 5.08 24.13
CA ALA A 22 27.46 4.97 23.38
C ALA A 22 27.27 5.77 22.06
N ALA A 23 28.31 6.51 21.68
CA ALA A 23 28.27 7.26 20.42
C ALA A 23 27.84 6.33 19.28
N PRO A 24 26.91 6.76 18.40
CA PRO A 24 26.40 5.90 17.34
C PRO A 24 27.54 5.43 16.44
N THR A 25 27.54 4.14 16.13
CA THR A 25 28.48 3.55 15.18
C THR A 25 28.16 3.99 13.74
N ALA A 26 29.09 3.79 12.81
CA ALA A 26 28.83 4.02 11.39
C ALA A 26 27.65 3.16 10.87
N ALA A 27 27.47 1.95 11.40
CA ALA A 27 26.34 1.08 11.07
C ALA A 27 25.01 1.65 11.56
N ASP A 28 24.97 2.23 12.76
CA ASP A 28 23.77 2.87 13.30
C ASP A 28 23.39 4.10 12.48
N VAL A 29 24.37 4.91 12.08
CA VAL A 29 24.16 6.07 11.21
C VAL A 29 23.62 5.63 9.86
N GLN A 30 24.18 4.58 9.25
CA GLN A 30 23.68 4.05 7.97
C GLN A 30 22.24 3.54 8.08
N THR A 31 21.92 2.81 9.14
CA THR A 31 20.56 2.33 9.39
C THR A 31 19.59 3.48 9.54
N ASN A 32 19.93 4.52 10.29
CA ASN A 32 19.10 5.69 10.46
C ASN A 32 18.89 6.46 9.15
N LEU A 33 19.93 6.57 8.31
CA LEU A 33 19.82 7.15 6.97
C LEU A 33 18.87 6.34 6.08
N ASN A 34 18.97 5.01 6.11
CA ASN A 34 18.06 4.14 5.36
C ASN A 34 16.61 4.30 5.83
N VAL A 35 16.38 4.41 7.13
CA VAL A 35 15.06 4.68 7.72
C VAL A 35 14.49 6.01 7.19
N VAL A 36 15.27 7.09 7.30
CA VAL A 36 14.84 8.43 6.83
C VAL A 36 14.57 8.42 5.33
N TRP A 37 15.45 7.82 4.53
CA TRP A 37 15.29 7.73 3.09
C TRP A 37 14.01 6.98 2.70
N THR A 38 13.77 5.82 3.34
CA THR A 38 12.60 4.98 3.06
C THR A 38 11.31 5.65 3.53
N LEU A 39 11.32 6.34 4.67
CA LEU A 39 10.19 7.14 5.13
C LEU A 39 9.86 8.27 4.16
N LEU A 40 10.85 9.01 3.68
CA LEU A 40 10.64 10.06 2.67
C LEU A 40 10.02 9.48 1.40
N GLY A 41 10.53 8.35 0.91
CA GLY A 41 9.93 7.65 -0.22
C GLY A 41 8.49 7.24 0.05
N GLY A 42 8.21 6.65 1.21
CA GLY A 42 6.86 6.28 1.63
C GLY A 42 5.89 7.47 1.71
N ILE A 43 6.35 8.60 2.26
CA ILE A 43 5.56 9.84 2.32
C ILE A 43 5.24 10.37 0.92
N LEU A 44 6.20 10.34 0.00
CA LEU A 44 5.96 10.76 -1.39
C LEU A 44 4.91 9.86 -2.07
N VAL A 45 5.01 8.54 -1.90
CA VAL A 45 4.00 7.61 -2.42
C VAL A 45 2.65 7.77 -1.71
N PHE A 46 2.63 8.12 -0.42
CA PHE A 46 1.39 8.48 0.26
C PHE A 46 0.71 9.72 -0.34
N VAL A 47 1.48 10.75 -0.70
CA VAL A 47 0.96 11.94 -1.38
C VAL A 47 0.34 11.57 -2.74
N MET A 48 0.85 10.55 -3.43
CA MET A 48 0.26 10.04 -4.67
C MET A 48 -1.17 9.52 -4.48
N GLN A 49 -1.57 9.05 -3.29
CA GLN A 49 -2.96 8.66 -3.03
C GLN A 49 -3.92 9.85 -3.21
N ALA A 50 -3.52 11.04 -2.75
CA ALA A 50 -4.26 12.27 -3.02
C ALA A 50 -4.23 12.62 -4.52
N GLY A 51 -3.11 12.37 -5.19
CA GLY A 51 -2.96 12.52 -6.64
C GLY A 51 -3.97 11.70 -7.42
N PHE A 52 -4.09 10.39 -7.14
CA PHE A 52 -5.11 9.50 -7.74
C PHE A 52 -6.53 10.02 -7.49
N ALA A 53 -6.84 10.38 -6.25
CA ALA A 53 -8.17 10.90 -5.90
C ALA A 53 -8.53 12.16 -6.71
N LEU A 54 -7.59 13.07 -6.92
CA LEU A 54 -7.78 14.30 -7.69
C LEU A 54 -7.90 14.04 -9.19
N VAL A 55 -7.02 13.19 -9.77
CA VAL A 55 -7.08 12.81 -11.19
C VAL A 55 -8.42 12.17 -11.50
N GLU A 56 -8.79 11.14 -10.75
CA GLU A 56 -10.04 10.43 -10.99
C GLU A 56 -11.26 11.33 -10.81
N THR A 57 -11.26 12.15 -9.77
CA THR A 57 -12.36 13.12 -9.52
C THR A 57 -12.47 14.11 -10.66
N GLY A 58 -11.35 14.67 -11.12
CA GLY A 58 -11.32 15.65 -12.20
C GLY A 58 -11.84 15.08 -13.54
N PHE A 59 -11.50 13.83 -13.86
CA PHE A 59 -11.89 13.17 -15.11
C PHE A 59 -13.24 12.43 -15.06
N THR A 60 -13.93 12.47 -13.94
CA THR A 60 -15.31 11.95 -13.81
C THR A 60 -16.34 13.07 -13.72
N ARG A 61 -17.63 12.73 -13.80
CA ARG A 61 -18.71 13.71 -13.69
C ARG A 61 -18.87 14.18 -12.24
N ALA A 62 -19.16 15.46 -12.03
CA ALA A 62 -19.25 16.09 -10.71
C ALA A 62 -20.14 15.34 -9.72
N LYS A 63 -21.25 14.74 -10.18
CA LYS A 63 -22.17 13.97 -9.33
C LYS A 63 -21.53 12.75 -8.67
N ASN A 64 -20.40 12.30 -9.17
CA ASN A 64 -19.68 11.14 -8.64
C ASN A 64 -18.44 11.52 -7.81
N ALA A 65 -18.11 12.80 -7.71
CA ALA A 65 -16.88 13.30 -7.06
C ALA A 65 -16.72 12.75 -5.63
N ALA A 66 -17.74 12.85 -4.79
CA ALA A 66 -17.69 12.36 -3.43
C ALA A 66 -17.47 10.83 -3.35
N ASN A 67 -18.12 10.06 -4.26
CA ASN A 67 -17.92 8.61 -4.31
C ASN A 67 -16.49 8.25 -4.72
N ILE A 68 -15.92 8.97 -5.69
CA ILE A 68 -14.56 8.78 -6.16
C ILE A 68 -13.55 9.07 -5.04
N MET A 69 -13.68 10.24 -4.39
CA MET A 69 -12.82 10.61 -3.27
C MET A 69 -12.88 9.58 -2.14
N MET A 70 -14.09 9.10 -1.80
CA MET A 70 -14.28 8.10 -0.76
C MET A 70 -13.65 6.75 -1.13
N LYS A 71 -13.73 6.30 -2.38
CA LYS A 71 -13.07 5.06 -2.83
C LYS A 71 -11.56 5.14 -2.62
N ASN A 72 -10.94 6.22 -3.11
CA ASN A 72 -9.50 6.40 -2.97
C ASN A 72 -9.06 6.51 -1.49
N LEU A 73 -9.84 7.18 -0.65
CA LEU A 73 -9.59 7.20 0.80
C LEU A 73 -9.64 5.80 1.41
N MET A 74 -10.63 4.99 0.98
CA MET A 74 -10.79 3.64 1.51
C MET A 74 -9.76 2.65 0.97
N ASP A 75 -9.22 2.84 -0.23
CA ASP A 75 -8.10 2.04 -0.73
C ASP A 75 -6.90 2.16 0.22
N PHE A 76 -6.61 3.36 0.66
CA PHE A 76 -5.58 3.57 1.66
C PHE A 76 -6.01 3.08 3.05
N ALA A 77 -7.09 3.60 3.61
CA ALA A 77 -7.43 3.35 5.01
C ALA A 77 -7.81 1.89 5.28
N PHE A 78 -8.74 1.35 4.49
CA PHE A 78 -9.20 -0.02 4.67
C PHE A 78 -8.20 -1.04 4.11
N GLY A 79 -7.61 -0.75 2.95
CA GLY A 79 -6.56 -1.58 2.35
C GLY A 79 -5.35 -1.76 3.27
N SER A 80 -4.89 -0.69 3.95
CA SER A 80 -3.79 -0.76 4.91
C SER A 80 -4.09 -1.67 6.10
N ILE A 81 -5.31 -1.59 6.64
CA ILE A 81 -5.75 -2.47 7.73
C ILE A 81 -5.72 -3.93 7.29
N VAL A 82 -6.27 -4.23 6.12
CA VAL A 82 -6.29 -5.59 5.59
C VAL A 82 -4.88 -6.09 5.28
N PHE A 83 -4.03 -5.24 4.70
CA PHE A 83 -2.64 -5.56 4.44
C PHE A 83 -1.86 -5.83 5.73
N TYR A 84 -2.11 -5.06 6.80
CA TYR A 84 -1.51 -5.29 8.11
C TYR A 84 -1.86 -6.68 8.67
N PHE A 85 -3.12 -7.09 8.60
CA PHE A 85 -3.56 -8.34 9.19
C PHE A 85 -3.23 -9.58 8.35
N ILE A 86 -3.25 -9.48 7.02
CA ILE A 86 -3.12 -10.64 6.13
C ILE A 86 -2.04 -10.43 5.08
N GLY A 87 -2.10 -9.31 4.36
CA GLY A 87 -1.29 -9.11 3.18
C GLY A 87 0.21 -9.15 3.42
N ALA A 88 0.69 -8.48 4.47
CA ALA A 88 2.11 -8.46 4.81
C ALA A 88 2.67 -9.86 5.08
N ALA A 89 1.89 -10.70 5.77
CA ALA A 89 2.27 -12.07 6.06
C ALA A 89 2.37 -12.95 4.81
N LEU A 90 1.49 -12.72 3.84
CA LEU A 90 1.50 -13.43 2.55
C LEU A 90 2.60 -12.90 1.61
N MET A 91 2.95 -11.63 1.71
CA MET A 91 3.94 -11.02 0.82
C MET A 91 5.38 -11.26 1.29
N PHE A 92 5.63 -11.08 2.58
CA PHE A 92 6.99 -11.08 3.14
C PHE A 92 7.27 -12.24 4.10
N GLY A 93 6.32 -13.12 4.33
CA GLY A 93 6.52 -14.34 5.09
C GLY A 93 7.39 -15.37 4.37
N ALA A 94 7.89 -16.35 5.13
CA ALA A 94 8.74 -17.40 4.58
C ALA A 94 8.11 -18.09 3.37
N SER A 95 8.90 -18.27 2.32
CA SER A 95 8.44 -18.86 1.06
C SER A 95 7.92 -20.29 1.23
N LYS A 96 6.78 -20.56 0.66
CA LYS A 96 6.12 -21.87 0.56
C LYS A 96 5.86 -22.23 -0.89
N LEU A 97 5.63 -23.51 -1.15
CA LEU A 97 5.29 -24.03 -2.47
C LEU A 97 6.28 -23.56 -3.56
N GLY A 98 7.58 -23.60 -3.25
CA GLY A 98 8.62 -23.19 -4.20
C GLY A 98 8.63 -21.70 -4.54
N GLY A 99 8.24 -20.85 -3.60
CA GLY A 99 8.21 -19.39 -3.80
C GLY A 99 6.91 -18.85 -4.40
N ALA A 100 5.89 -19.69 -4.53
CA ALA A 100 4.58 -19.26 -5.05
C ALA A 100 3.73 -18.53 -4.02
N LEU A 101 4.03 -18.67 -2.73
CA LEU A 101 3.29 -18.07 -1.63
C LEU A 101 4.22 -17.81 -0.46
N GLY A 102 4.14 -16.63 0.14
CA GLY A 102 4.72 -16.35 1.45
C GLY A 102 3.76 -16.70 2.57
N TRP A 103 4.28 -17.10 3.72
CA TRP A 103 3.46 -17.26 4.93
C TRP A 103 4.29 -17.02 6.18
N GLY A 104 3.90 -16.04 6.97
CA GLY A 104 4.54 -15.69 8.24
C GLY A 104 3.60 -15.66 9.44
N GLY A 105 2.36 -16.09 9.26
CA GLY A 105 1.33 -16.04 10.31
C GLY A 105 0.23 -15.03 10.01
N ILE A 106 -0.41 -14.53 11.07
CA ILE A 106 -1.45 -13.50 10.98
C ILE A 106 -0.89 -12.23 11.63
N CYS A 107 -1.15 -11.09 11.05
CA CYS A 107 -0.65 -9.77 11.44
C CYS A 107 0.81 -9.51 11.06
N MET A 108 1.08 -8.25 10.73
CA MET A 108 2.40 -7.74 10.39
C MET A 108 3.49 -8.14 11.40
N PRO A 109 3.30 -8.06 12.74
CA PRO A 109 4.33 -8.44 13.70
C PRO A 109 4.78 -9.90 13.65
N SER A 110 4.02 -10.79 13.05
CA SER A 110 4.44 -12.19 12.90
C SER A 110 5.52 -12.38 11.83
N VAL A 111 5.68 -11.41 10.95
CA VAL A 111 6.68 -11.40 9.87
C VAL A 111 7.81 -10.42 10.21
N PHE A 112 7.43 -9.23 10.69
CA PHE A 112 8.33 -8.15 11.06
C PHE A 112 8.50 -8.15 12.59
N ALA A 113 8.94 -9.26 13.15
CA ALA A 113 9.14 -9.44 14.60
C ALA A 113 10.41 -8.74 15.11
N GLY A 114 11.06 -7.96 14.27
CA GLY A 114 12.25 -7.21 14.64
C GLY A 114 11.94 -6.09 15.66
N GLU A 115 12.88 -5.86 16.56
CA GLU A 115 12.78 -4.83 17.59
C GLU A 115 13.20 -3.45 17.07
N GLY A 116 13.18 -3.24 15.74
CA GLY A 116 13.78 -2.07 15.13
C GLY A 116 12.79 -1.15 14.42
N THR A 117 13.15 0.13 14.38
CA THR A 117 12.47 1.16 13.58
C THR A 117 12.38 0.79 12.10
N TRP A 118 13.31 -0.03 11.60
CA TRP A 118 13.39 -0.47 10.21
C TRP A 118 12.14 -1.24 9.77
N ASP A 119 11.67 -2.21 10.54
CA ASP A 119 10.54 -3.05 10.18
C ASP A 119 9.26 -2.22 10.00
N TRP A 120 8.99 -1.29 10.91
CA TRP A 120 7.85 -0.38 10.80
C TRP A 120 7.97 0.57 9.61
N THR A 121 9.18 1.05 9.34
CA THR A 121 9.48 1.90 8.18
C THR A 121 9.25 1.15 6.88
N PHE A 122 9.77 -0.08 6.79
CA PHE A 122 9.59 -0.94 5.63
C PHE A 122 8.11 -1.29 5.43
N PHE A 123 7.40 -1.67 6.50
CA PHE A 123 5.96 -1.95 6.44
C PHE A 123 5.15 -0.73 5.97
N PHE A 124 5.43 0.45 6.52
CA PHE A 124 4.77 1.68 6.08
C PHE A 124 4.99 1.92 4.58
N PHE A 125 6.24 1.82 4.13
CA PHE A 125 6.59 2.00 2.72
C PHE A 125 5.86 1.00 1.82
N GLN A 126 5.85 -0.28 2.17
CA GLN A 126 5.19 -1.33 1.40
C GLN A 126 3.65 -1.21 1.40
N THR A 127 3.08 -0.71 2.48
CA THR A 127 1.63 -0.45 2.58
C THR A 127 1.18 0.60 1.56
N MET A 128 2.02 1.59 1.25
CA MET A 128 1.70 2.61 0.24
C MET A 128 1.56 2.00 -1.15
N PHE A 129 2.38 1.02 -1.48
CA PHE A 129 2.28 0.30 -2.76
C PHE A 129 1.08 -0.65 -2.82
N ALA A 130 0.72 -1.30 -1.72
CA ALA A 130 -0.50 -2.11 -1.64
C ALA A 130 -1.75 -1.26 -1.90
N ALA A 131 -1.83 -0.08 -1.28
CA ALA A 131 -2.89 0.89 -1.52
C ALA A 131 -2.89 1.40 -2.98
N THR A 132 -1.70 1.60 -3.56
CA THR A 132 -1.57 2.04 -4.95
C THR A 132 -2.06 0.97 -5.93
N ALA A 133 -1.75 -0.30 -5.73
CA ALA A 133 -2.25 -1.38 -6.57
C ALA A 133 -3.80 -1.45 -6.57
N ALA A 134 -4.44 -1.22 -5.42
CA ALA A 134 -5.87 -1.16 -5.29
C ALA A 134 -6.47 0.07 -6.00
N THR A 135 -5.87 1.26 -5.82
CA THR A 135 -6.40 2.51 -6.35
C THR A 135 -6.29 2.62 -7.89
N ILE A 136 -5.32 1.96 -8.54
CA ILE A 136 -5.21 1.92 -10.01
C ILE A 136 -6.52 1.42 -10.64
N VAL A 137 -7.20 0.48 -10.01
CA VAL A 137 -8.47 -0.06 -10.50
C VAL A 137 -9.62 0.93 -10.32
N SER A 138 -9.55 1.80 -9.32
CA SER A 138 -10.60 2.77 -8.99
C SER A 138 -11.02 3.60 -10.20
N GLY A 139 -10.06 4.12 -10.96
CA GLY A 139 -10.32 4.88 -12.18
C GLY A 139 -10.99 4.06 -13.28
N ALA A 140 -10.55 2.83 -13.49
CA ALA A 140 -11.09 1.94 -14.51
C ALA A 140 -12.56 1.56 -14.26
N VAL A 141 -12.97 1.42 -13.01
CA VAL A 141 -14.34 1.08 -12.60
C VAL A 141 -15.18 2.30 -12.19
N ALA A 142 -14.61 3.49 -12.30
CA ALA A 142 -15.26 4.74 -11.92
C ALA A 142 -16.62 4.92 -12.57
N GLU A 143 -17.60 5.47 -11.84
CA GLU A 143 -18.98 5.71 -12.27
C GLU A 143 -19.82 4.46 -12.60
N ARG A 144 -19.29 3.23 -12.33
CA ARG A 144 -19.94 1.96 -12.69
C ARG A 144 -20.07 0.98 -11.53
N ILE A 145 -19.17 1.03 -10.58
CA ILE A 145 -19.13 0.12 -9.44
C ILE A 145 -19.90 0.69 -8.24
N GLN A 146 -20.56 -0.19 -7.50
CA GLN A 146 -21.15 0.17 -6.23
C GLN A 146 -20.05 0.27 -5.16
N PHE A 147 -20.18 1.23 -4.24
CA PHE A 147 -19.17 1.47 -3.18
C PHE A 147 -18.92 0.24 -2.32
N ARG A 148 -19.97 -0.48 -1.91
CA ARG A 148 -19.83 -1.71 -1.10
C ARG A 148 -19.04 -2.80 -1.83
N SER A 149 -19.31 -3.00 -3.12
CA SER A 149 -18.57 -3.97 -3.94
C SER A 149 -17.11 -3.56 -4.09
N TYR A 150 -16.85 -2.27 -4.16
CA TYR A 150 -15.49 -1.73 -4.21
C TYR A 150 -14.71 -2.00 -2.92
N LEU A 151 -15.32 -1.86 -1.75
CA LEU A 151 -14.69 -2.22 -0.47
C LEU A 151 -14.32 -3.70 -0.39
N ILE A 152 -15.21 -4.59 -0.85
CA ILE A 152 -14.90 -6.04 -0.91
C ILE A 152 -13.72 -6.28 -1.87
N TYR A 153 -13.73 -5.61 -3.02
CA TYR A 153 -12.62 -5.66 -3.97
C TYR A 153 -11.31 -5.21 -3.30
N THR A 154 -11.27 -4.04 -2.65
CA THR A 154 -10.09 -3.53 -1.95
C THR A 154 -9.57 -4.53 -0.91
N ALA A 155 -10.48 -5.15 -0.13
CA ALA A 155 -10.09 -6.17 0.83
C ALA A 155 -9.43 -7.39 0.16
N LEU A 156 -10.01 -7.91 -0.93
CA LEU A 156 -9.48 -9.07 -1.64
C LEU A 156 -8.13 -8.77 -2.30
N VAL A 157 -7.98 -7.59 -2.89
CA VAL A 157 -6.71 -7.17 -3.48
C VAL A 157 -5.63 -7.03 -2.42
N SER A 158 -5.91 -6.33 -1.33
CA SER A 158 -4.93 -6.07 -0.27
C SER A 158 -4.60 -7.33 0.57
N ALA A 159 -5.55 -8.28 0.68
CA ALA A 159 -5.33 -9.52 1.41
C ALA A 159 -4.59 -10.58 0.59
N PHE A 160 -4.92 -10.72 -0.70
CA PHE A 160 -4.51 -11.89 -1.48
C PHE A 160 -3.85 -11.55 -2.81
N VAL A 161 -4.52 -10.83 -3.71
CA VAL A 161 -4.04 -10.69 -5.09
C VAL A 161 -2.70 -9.98 -5.12
N TYR A 162 -2.62 -8.78 -4.54
CA TYR A 162 -1.39 -8.00 -4.50
C TYR A 162 -0.29 -8.70 -3.69
N PRO A 163 -0.55 -9.20 -2.45
CA PRO A 163 0.49 -9.85 -1.67
C PRO A 163 1.06 -11.12 -2.31
N VAL A 164 0.24 -11.96 -2.91
CA VAL A 164 0.70 -13.20 -3.55
C VAL A 164 1.57 -12.87 -4.77
N THR A 165 1.11 -12.00 -5.65
CA THR A 165 1.90 -11.57 -6.81
C THR A 165 3.12 -10.76 -6.41
N GLY A 166 3.01 -9.94 -5.36
CA GLY A 166 4.12 -9.19 -4.79
C GLY A 166 5.18 -10.10 -4.19
N HIS A 167 4.78 -11.19 -3.52
CA HIS A 167 5.71 -12.20 -3.02
C HIS A 167 6.57 -12.81 -4.13
N TRP A 168 6.01 -13.06 -5.30
CA TRP A 168 6.75 -13.64 -6.42
C TRP A 168 7.97 -12.84 -6.83
N MET A 169 7.96 -11.52 -6.66
CA MET A 169 8.94 -10.58 -7.21
C MET A 169 9.65 -9.72 -6.15
N TRP A 170 9.04 -9.54 -4.98
CA TRP A 170 9.53 -8.69 -3.90
C TRP A 170 9.56 -9.38 -2.53
N GLY A 171 9.25 -10.67 -2.49
CA GLY A 171 9.22 -11.42 -1.24
C GLY A 171 10.55 -11.33 -0.48
N GLY A 172 11.66 -11.45 -1.18
CA GLY A 172 13.01 -11.42 -0.63
C GLY A 172 13.51 -10.06 -0.12
N LEU A 173 12.77 -8.96 -0.36
CA LEU A 173 13.19 -7.63 0.09
C LEU A 173 13.32 -7.50 1.62
N HIS A 174 12.59 -8.32 2.38
CA HIS A 174 12.66 -8.32 3.84
C HIS A 174 13.61 -9.40 4.39
N GLY A 175 13.74 -10.52 3.72
CA GLY A 175 14.61 -11.61 4.20
C GLY A 175 14.84 -12.71 3.17
N ALA A 176 15.99 -13.36 3.26
CA ALA A 176 16.39 -14.42 2.33
C ALA A 176 15.45 -15.63 2.30
N ASP A 177 14.72 -15.89 3.39
CA ASP A 177 13.78 -17.00 3.49
C ASP A 177 12.45 -16.73 2.75
N SER A 178 12.25 -15.51 2.29
CA SER A 178 11.00 -15.04 1.67
C SER A 178 11.09 -14.85 0.16
N VAL A 179 12.17 -15.29 -0.48
CA VAL A 179 12.41 -15.13 -1.92
C VAL A 179 11.31 -15.81 -2.74
N GLY A 180 10.68 -15.04 -3.63
CA GLY A 180 9.64 -15.52 -4.53
C GLY A 180 10.21 -16.25 -5.74
N TRP A 181 9.37 -17.04 -6.43
CA TRP A 181 9.83 -17.87 -7.54
C TRP A 181 10.31 -17.07 -8.76
N ILE A 182 9.69 -15.92 -9.06
CA ILE A 182 10.10 -15.04 -10.17
C ILE A 182 11.41 -14.32 -9.81
N GLU A 183 11.52 -13.86 -8.57
CA GLU A 183 12.73 -13.24 -8.04
C GLU A 183 13.92 -14.23 -8.09
N ALA A 184 13.69 -15.48 -7.70
CA ALA A 184 14.69 -16.56 -7.78
C ALA A 184 15.19 -16.84 -9.20
N LEU A 185 14.41 -16.51 -10.24
CA LEU A 185 14.82 -16.57 -11.65
C LEU A 185 15.65 -15.35 -12.09
N GLY A 186 15.93 -14.41 -11.20
CA GLY A 186 16.70 -13.20 -11.50
C GLY A 186 15.85 -12.03 -12.03
N PHE A 187 14.52 -12.10 -11.94
CA PHE A 187 13.66 -10.98 -12.29
C PHE A 187 13.83 -9.85 -11.26
N HIS A 188 13.90 -8.63 -11.76
CA HIS A 188 14.05 -7.44 -10.93
C HIS A 188 12.99 -6.39 -11.30
N ASP A 189 12.21 -5.98 -10.31
CA ASP A 189 11.31 -4.83 -10.38
C ASP A 189 11.73 -3.80 -9.32
N PHE A 190 12.27 -2.68 -9.76
CA PHE A 190 12.81 -1.66 -8.86
C PHE A 190 11.70 -0.85 -8.17
N ALA A 191 10.76 -0.33 -8.96
CA ALA A 191 9.80 0.67 -8.49
C ALA A 191 8.33 0.22 -8.51
N GLY A 192 8.05 -1.04 -8.85
CA GLY A 192 6.69 -1.58 -8.85
C GLY A 192 5.98 -1.53 -10.21
N SER A 193 6.72 -1.37 -11.32
CA SER A 193 6.11 -1.40 -12.66
C SER A 193 5.31 -2.68 -12.90
N THR A 194 5.81 -3.82 -12.42
CA THR A 194 5.12 -5.11 -12.51
C THR A 194 4.34 -5.39 -11.22
N VAL A 195 4.98 -5.32 -10.07
CA VAL A 195 4.39 -5.68 -8.77
C VAL A 195 3.14 -4.84 -8.48
N VAL A 196 3.16 -3.55 -8.78
CA VAL A 196 2.07 -2.62 -8.46
C VAL A 196 1.23 -2.33 -9.70
N HIS A 197 1.86 -1.77 -10.75
CA HIS A 197 1.14 -1.22 -11.90
C HIS A 197 0.59 -2.28 -12.84
N SER A 198 1.34 -3.37 -13.14
CA SER A 198 0.77 -4.46 -13.94
C SER A 198 -0.33 -5.19 -13.18
N VAL A 199 -0.17 -5.44 -11.87
CA VAL A 199 -1.22 -6.08 -11.06
C VAL A 199 -2.48 -5.22 -11.06
N GLY A 200 -2.36 -3.92 -10.76
CA GLY A 200 -3.47 -2.97 -10.83
C GLY A 200 -4.08 -2.89 -12.23
N GLY A 201 -3.25 -2.86 -13.28
CA GLY A 201 -3.69 -2.79 -14.67
C GLY A 201 -4.51 -4.01 -15.12
N TRP A 202 -4.06 -5.23 -14.79
CA TRP A 202 -4.81 -6.46 -15.10
C TRP A 202 -6.14 -6.54 -14.36
N LEU A 203 -6.15 -6.15 -13.09
CA LEU A 203 -7.38 -6.06 -12.30
C LEU A 203 -8.32 -4.98 -12.86
N ALA A 204 -7.78 -3.84 -13.31
CA ALA A 204 -8.53 -2.78 -13.96
C ALA A 204 -9.18 -3.26 -15.27
N LEU A 205 -8.45 -4.02 -16.08
CA LEU A 205 -8.97 -4.63 -17.30
C LEU A 205 -10.12 -5.60 -16.99
N ALA A 206 -9.91 -6.52 -16.04
CA ALA A 206 -10.95 -7.46 -15.62
C ALA A 206 -12.21 -6.73 -15.10
N GLY A 207 -12.03 -5.73 -14.23
CA GLY A 207 -13.13 -4.91 -13.71
C GLY A 207 -13.87 -4.15 -14.81
N ALA A 208 -13.15 -3.57 -15.77
CA ALA A 208 -13.75 -2.86 -16.90
C ALA A 208 -14.55 -3.80 -17.81
N MET A 209 -14.04 -5.01 -18.07
CA MET A 209 -14.73 -6.03 -18.86
C MET A 209 -16.01 -6.52 -18.18
N MET A 210 -15.97 -6.76 -16.87
CA MET A 210 -17.12 -7.25 -16.11
C MET A 210 -18.24 -6.20 -15.98
N LEU A 211 -17.87 -4.93 -15.78
CA LEU A 211 -18.84 -3.85 -15.57
C LEU A 211 -19.37 -3.24 -16.87
N GLY A 212 -18.68 -3.45 -17.97
CA GLY A 212 -19.06 -2.87 -19.27
C GLY A 212 -18.88 -1.34 -19.32
N PRO A 213 -19.47 -0.66 -20.30
CA PRO A 213 -19.34 0.78 -20.50
C PRO A 213 -20.12 1.59 -19.47
N ARG A 214 -19.71 2.84 -19.24
CA ARG A 214 -20.46 3.80 -18.43
C ARG A 214 -21.82 4.11 -19.07
N ILE A 215 -22.85 4.31 -18.25
CA ILE A 215 -24.18 4.70 -18.71
C ILE A 215 -24.08 5.98 -19.54
N GLY A 216 -24.61 5.92 -20.76
CA GLY A 216 -24.57 7.01 -21.73
C GLY A 216 -23.28 7.10 -22.55
N LYS A 217 -22.36 6.10 -22.44
CA LYS A 217 -21.13 6.07 -23.25
C LYS A 217 -21.39 5.82 -24.72
N TYR A 218 -22.36 4.99 -25.05
CA TYR A 218 -22.75 4.72 -26.42
C TYR A 218 -24.22 5.14 -26.68
N ARG A 219 -24.47 5.66 -27.86
CA ARG A 219 -25.80 5.97 -28.37
C ARG A 219 -26.47 4.71 -28.90
N HIS A 220 -27.76 4.81 -29.25
CA HIS A 220 -28.52 3.71 -29.89
C HIS A 220 -27.92 3.29 -31.24
N ASP A 221 -27.28 4.22 -31.96
CA ASP A 221 -26.57 3.96 -33.21
C ASP A 221 -25.16 3.35 -33.06
N GLY A 222 -24.76 3.00 -31.82
CA GLY A 222 -23.45 2.43 -31.49
C GLY A 222 -22.32 3.45 -31.42
N LYS A 223 -22.55 4.72 -31.74
CA LYS A 223 -21.51 5.75 -31.69
C LYS A 223 -21.16 6.14 -30.26
N ALA A 224 -19.86 6.33 -30.02
CA ALA A 224 -19.36 6.78 -28.72
C ALA A 224 -19.82 8.21 -28.42
N ASN A 225 -20.34 8.42 -27.23
CA ASN A 225 -20.70 9.73 -26.71
C ASN A 225 -19.56 10.25 -25.79
N PRO A 226 -19.10 11.50 -25.95
CA PRO A 226 -18.13 12.06 -25.03
C PRO A 226 -18.73 12.20 -23.63
N ILE A 227 -17.97 11.78 -22.62
CA ILE A 227 -18.31 12.00 -21.21
C ILE A 227 -17.14 12.80 -20.62
N PRO A 228 -17.16 14.13 -20.71
CA PRO A 228 -16.08 14.96 -20.21
C PRO A 228 -16.01 14.89 -18.68
N GLY A 229 -14.79 15.01 -18.14
CA GLY A 229 -14.58 15.27 -16.72
C GLY A 229 -15.12 16.65 -16.34
N HIS A 230 -15.39 16.82 -15.04
CA HIS A 230 -15.97 18.10 -14.60
C HIS A 230 -14.93 19.15 -14.24
N SER A 231 -13.65 18.77 -14.04
CA SER A 231 -12.60 19.71 -13.65
C SER A 231 -11.22 19.26 -14.14
N LEU A 232 -10.77 19.88 -15.22
CA LEU A 232 -9.39 19.70 -15.70
C LEU A 232 -8.37 20.23 -14.70
N VAL A 233 -8.71 21.23 -13.90
CA VAL A 233 -7.83 21.76 -12.86
C VAL A 233 -7.52 20.70 -11.81
N LEU A 234 -8.54 20.01 -11.29
CA LEU A 234 -8.32 18.90 -10.34
C LEU A 234 -7.51 17.77 -10.99
N GLY A 235 -7.83 17.42 -12.25
CA GLY A 235 -7.07 16.41 -12.98
C GLY A 235 -5.60 16.79 -13.13
N THR A 236 -5.30 18.03 -13.50
CA THR A 236 -3.92 18.52 -13.64
C THR A 236 -3.18 18.54 -12.31
N LEU A 237 -3.81 19.05 -11.23
CA LEU A 237 -3.20 19.01 -9.89
C LEU A 237 -2.90 17.59 -9.45
N GLY A 238 -3.80 16.66 -9.72
CA GLY A 238 -3.58 15.25 -9.42
C GLY A 238 -2.36 14.67 -10.15
N VAL A 239 -2.18 15.01 -11.44
CA VAL A 239 -0.99 14.60 -12.21
C VAL A 239 0.30 15.14 -11.62
N PHE A 240 0.31 16.36 -11.07
CA PHE A 240 1.50 16.91 -10.40
C PHE A 240 1.84 16.17 -9.10
N LEU A 241 0.84 15.58 -8.43
CA LEU A 241 1.07 14.83 -7.19
C LEU A 241 1.43 13.36 -7.45
N LEU A 242 1.15 12.84 -8.64
CA LEU A 242 1.55 11.51 -9.11
C LEU A 242 2.97 11.51 -9.68
#